data_0ee1f8435b591180919c162e54c63f56
#
_entry.id   0ee1f8435b591180919c162e54c63f56
#
_cell.length_a   1.000
_cell.length_b   1.000
_cell.length_c   1.000
_cell.angle_alpha   90.00
_cell.angle_beta   90.00
_cell.angle_gamma   90.00
#
_symmetry.space_group_name_H-M   'P 1'
#
loop_
_entity.id
_entity.type
_entity.pdbx_description
1 polymer ?
#
loop_
_entity_poly.entity_id
_entity_poly.type
_entity_poly.pdbx_seq_one_letter_code
_entity_poly.pdbx_strand_id
1 'polypeptide(L)'
;YGEKNVTYVRNITDVEDKIIAAANENNEDVSNLTERTISYFHDDCNYVGTLNPTVEPKATEHISEMVEMIKSLIKKEFAYESEGNILFSTKKFDKYGKLSGKKLEDLIAGARVETEDFKKDPSDFVLWKPSKDGEPQWDSPWGKGRPGWHIECSAMSNKYLGNNFDIHGGGQDLIFPHHENEIAQSECAHGEIFSNYWVHNGFVTVEGNKMAKSEGNFVTVNQLKDRYQGEVIRLTMMLTHYRQPLNWTEENLKESKKILDKWYGFISTLETNDLNSKDISNEVLKSLYDDINTPQAIAALHKIFKDCKDSDQNSIDLFLNSAQFIGLMNNNPSEWLNWGKESSINEEQLEILIQKRDEARSEGKYEEADKIRGKIENMGIILEDKDGKTSWRLK
;
A
#
# COMPACT_ATOMS: atom_id res chain seq x y z
N TYR A 1 -11.48 -9.36 12.43
CA TYR A 1 -12.94 -9.18 12.24
C TYR A 1 -13.50 -10.07 11.13
N GLY A 2 -12.66 -10.56 10.23
CA GLY A 2 -13.03 -11.30 9.04
C GLY A 2 -13.44 -10.42 7.87
N GLU A 3 -13.06 -10.82 6.66
CA GLU A 3 -13.22 -10.04 5.42
C GLU A 3 -14.66 -9.58 5.17
N LYS A 4 -15.65 -10.43 5.46
CA LYS A 4 -17.08 -10.14 5.26
C LYS A 4 -17.63 -9.04 6.18
N ASN A 5 -16.91 -8.70 7.24
CA ASN A 5 -17.31 -7.69 8.22
C ASN A 5 -16.59 -6.37 8.06
N VAL A 6 -15.75 -6.25 7.03
CA VAL A 6 -14.98 -5.04 6.75
C VAL A 6 -15.33 -4.53 5.35
N THR A 7 -15.82 -3.29 5.28
CA THR A 7 -15.98 -2.56 4.03
C THR A 7 -14.83 -1.57 3.92
N TYR A 8 -13.89 -1.85 3.02
CA TYR A 8 -12.75 -0.99 2.75
C TYR A 8 -12.99 -0.19 1.47
N VAL A 9 -13.03 1.13 1.61
CA VAL A 9 -13.17 2.07 0.49
C VAL A 9 -11.85 2.83 0.33
N ARG A 10 -11.29 2.80 -0.87
CA ARG A 10 -10.08 3.54 -1.24
C ARG A 10 -10.39 4.38 -2.46
N ASN A 11 -10.35 5.70 -2.34
CA ASN A 11 -10.67 6.58 -3.45
C ASN A 11 -9.52 6.69 -4.47
N ILE A 12 -9.90 7.01 -5.70
CA ILE A 12 -8.99 7.43 -6.76
C ILE A 12 -9.31 8.89 -7.09
N THR A 13 -8.32 9.76 -6.90
CA THR A 13 -8.35 11.15 -7.39
C THR A 13 -7.88 11.15 -8.83
N ASP A 14 -8.83 11.20 -9.77
CA ASP A 14 -8.59 11.17 -11.22
C ASP A 14 -8.86 12.52 -11.91
N VAL A 15 -9.08 13.58 -11.12
CA VAL A 15 -9.18 14.97 -11.56
C VAL A 15 -8.57 15.91 -10.55
N GLU A 16 -7.55 16.66 -10.94
CA GLU A 16 -6.88 17.68 -10.11
C GLU A 16 -6.00 18.56 -10.99
N ASP A 17 -5.68 19.77 -10.56
CA ASP A 17 -4.89 20.75 -11.34
C ASP A 17 -3.55 20.19 -11.80
N LYS A 18 -2.85 19.42 -10.95
CA LYS A 18 -1.56 18.83 -11.29
C LYS A 18 -1.69 17.71 -12.32
N ILE A 19 -2.79 16.95 -12.28
CA ILE A 19 -3.08 15.90 -13.27
C ILE A 19 -3.34 16.55 -14.63
N ILE A 20 -4.14 17.62 -14.66
CA ILE A 20 -4.44 18.38 -15.88
C ILE A 20 -3.16 18.97 -16.47
N ALA A 21 -2.32 19.59 -15.63
CA ALA A 21 -1.03 20.13 -16.07
C ALA A 21 -0.12 19.05 -16.65
N ALA A 22 0.01 17.90 -15.97
CA ALA A 22 0.82 16.79 -16.44
C ALA A 22 0.30 16.18 -17.76
N ALA A 23 -1.02 16.06 -17.94
CA ALA A 23 -1.61 15.60 -19.20
C ALA A 23 -1.30 16.56 -20.34
N ASN A 24 -1.41 17.88 -20.10
CA ASN A 24 -1.07 18.91 -21.08
C ASN A 24 0.43 18.89 -21.44
N GLU A 25 1.34 18.74 -20.48
CA GLU A 25 2.78 18.59 -20.71
C GLU A 25 3.11 17.37 -21.56
N ASN A 26 2.40 16.27 -21.35
CA ASN A 26 2.56 15.03 -22.11
C ASN A 26 1.82 15.03 -23.46
N ASN A 27 1.02 16.05 -23.76
CA ASN A 27 0.13 16.10 -24.92
C ASN A 27 -0.81 14.89 -25.03
N GLU A 28 -1.41 14.50 -23.92
CA GLU A 28 -2.36 13.38 -23.83
C GLU A 28 -3.64 13.80 -23.09
N ASP A 29 -4.70 13.01 -23.27
CA ASP A 29 -5.95 13.21 -22.53
C ASP A 29 -5.77 12.85 -21.05
N VAL A 30 -6.43 13.59 -20.15
CA VAL A 30 -6.43 13.35 -18.69
C VAL A 30 -6.84 11.90 -18.37
N SER A 31 -7.85 11.36 -19.07
CA SER A 31 -8.29 9.98 -18.88
C SER A 31 -7.20 8.95 -19.20
N ASN A 32 -6.44 9.14 -20.29
CA ASN A 32 -5.35 8.23 -20.66
C ASN A 32 -4.23 8.23 -19.60
N LEU A 33 -3.87 9.42 -19.10
CA LEU A 33 -2.86 9.57 -18.05
C LEU A 33 -3.32 8.88 -16.77
N THR A 34 -4.56 9.12 -16.34
CA THR A 34 -5.09 8.58 -15.09
C THR A 34 -5.28 7.06 -15.15
N GLU A 35 -5.85 6.51 -16.21
CA GLU A 35 -6.01 5.06 -16.39
C GLU A 35 -4.67 4.32 -16.34
N ARG A 36 -3.66 4.83 -17.05
CA ARG A 36 -2.31 4.26 -17.01
C ARG A 36 -1.70 4.32 -15.61
N THR A 37 -1.86 5.45 -14.91
CA THR A 37 -1.32 5.63 -13.55
C THR A 37 -2.02 4.73 -12.54
N ILE A 38 -3.34 4.55 -12.67
CA ILE A 38 -4.12 3.61 -11.86
C ILE A 38 -3.64 2.17 -12.08
N SER A 39 -3.39 1.77 -13.32
CA SER A 39 -2.83 0.44 -13.62
C SER A 39 -1.48 0.23 -12.94
N TYR A 40 -0.56 1.20 -13.04
CA TYR A 40 0.74 1.11 -12.34
C TYR A 40 0.59 1.02 -10.82
N PHE A 41 -0.34 1.77 -10.25
CA PHE A 41 -0.63 1.72 -8.82
C PHE A 41 -1.15 0.34 -8.39
N HIS A 42 -2.07 -0.25 -9.15
CA HIS A 42 -2.58 -1.60 -8.89
C HIS A 42 -1.47 -2.65 -9.01
N ASP A 43 -0.63 -2.56 -10.04
CA ASP A 43 0.51 -3.46 -10.22
C ASP A 43 1.50 -3.39 -9.06
N ASP A 44 1.77 -2.18 -8.56
CA ASP A 44 2.65 -1.97 -7.41
C ASP A 44 2.02 -2.48 -6.11
N CYS A 45 0.73 -2.23 -5.88
CA CYS A 45 -0.02 -2.75 -4.73
C CYS A 45 -0.05 -4.28 -4.73
N ASN A 46 -0.34 -4.90 -5.88
CA ASN A 46 -0.36 -6.35 -6.03
C ASN A 46 1.03 -6.96 -5.79
N TYR A 47 2.08 -6.30 -6.30
CA TYR A 47 3.45 -6.77 -6.13
C TYR A 47 3.89 -6.84 -4.66
N VAL A 48 3.49 -5.86 -3.85
CA VAL A 48 3.78 -5.87 -2.40
C VAL A 48 2.75 -6.65 -1.58
N GLY A 49 1.79 -7.30 -2.22
CA GLY A 49 0.79 -8.14 -1.57
C GLY A 49 -0.27 -7.36 -0.78
N THR A 50 -0.63 -6.16 -1.23
CA THR A 50 -1.70 -5.38 -0.63
C THR A 50 -3.05 -5.94 -1.06
N LEU A 51 -3.98 -6.09 -0.11
CA LEU A 51 -5.35 -6.51 -0.42
C LEU A 51 -6.10 -5.42 -1.18
N ASN A 52 -6.93 -5.84 -2.14
CA ASN A 52 -7.79 -4.92 -2.87
C ASN A 52 -8.87 -4.33 -1.95
N PRO A 53 -9.27 -3.07 -2.17
CA PRO A 53 -10.41 -2.50 -1.46
C PRO A 53 -11.72 -3.18 -1.88
N THR A 54 -12.74 -3.10 -1.02
CA THR A 54 -14.10 -3.54 -1.34
C THR A 54 -14.70 -2.68 -2.44
N VAL A 55 -14.44 -1.37 -2.39
CA VAL A 55 -14.87 -0.38 -3.39
C VAL A 55 -13.72 0.59 -3.64
N GLU A 56 -13.49 0.92 -4.91
CA GLU A 56 -12.47 1.90 -5.31
C GLU A 56 -13.09 2.96 -6.21
N PRO A 57 -13.78 3.98 -5.62
CA PRO A 57 -14.50 4.98 -6.38
C PRO A 57 -13.56 6.01 -7.00
N LYS A 58 -13.85 6.43 -8.24
CA LYS A 58 -13.18 7.54 -8.92
C LYS A 58 -13.94 8.85 -8.68
N ALA A 59 -13.22 9.95 -8.50
CA ALA A 59 -13.81 11.26 -8.28
C ALA A 59 -14.72 11.68 -9.46
N THR A 60 -14.28 11.45 -10.70
CA THR A 60 -15.03 11.80 -11.90
C THR A 60 -16.38 11.07 -12.05
N GLU A 61 -16.56 9.93 -11.41
CA GLU A 61 -17.79 9.14 -11.42
C GLU A 61 -18.78 9.57 -10.31
N HIS A 62 -18.39 10.57 -9.46
CA HIS A 62 -19.16 10.96 -8.27
C HIS A 62 -19.51 12.46 -8.21
N ILE A 63 -19.53 13.10 -9.37
CA ILE A 63 -19.82 14.55 -9.47
C ILE A 63 -21.22 14.89 -8.95
N SER A 64 -22.23 14.03 -9.19
CA SER A 64 -23.60 14.26 -8.70
C SER A 64 -23.66 14.29 -7.18
N GLU A 65 -22.96 13.41 -6.51
CA GLU A 65 -22.89 13.34 -5.05
C GLU A 65 -22.20 14.57 -4.47
N MET A 66 -21.13 15.04 -5.11
CA MET A 66 -20.44 16.28 -4.71
C MET A 66 -21.35 17.49 -4.86
N VAL A 67 -22.06 17.62 -6.00
CA VAL A 67 -23.00 18.71 -6.24
C VAL A 67 -24.13 18.71 -5.20
N GLU A 68 -24.70 17.54 -4.86
CA GLU A 68 -25.74 17.45 -3.83
C GLU A 68 -25.22 17.82 -2.45
N MET A 69 -24.02 17.41 -2.06
CA MET A 69 -23.41 17.81 -0.78
C MET A 69 -23.19 19.33 -0.74
N ILE A 70 -22.67 19.92 -1.82
CA ILE A 70 -22.47 21.38 -1.92
C ILE A 70 -23.80 22.14 -1.79
N LYS A 71 -24.88 21.67 -2.46
CA LYS A 71 -26.22 22.25 -2.30
C LYS A 71 -26.69 22.23 -0.84
N SER A 72 -26.44 21.11 -0.12
CA SER A 72 -26.77 21.00 1.30
C SER A 72 -25.99 22.03 2.12
N LEU A 73 -24.69 22.20 1.86
CA LEU A 73 -23.84 23.18 2.54
C LEU A 73 -24.29 24.62 2.27
N ILE A 74 -24.67 24.96 1.05
CA ILE A 74 -25.21 26.28 0.70
C ILE A 74 -26.54 26.51 1.44
N LYS A 75 -27.45 25.54 1.38
CA LYS A 75 -28.77 25.64 2.06
C LYS A 75 -28.64 25.84 3.57
N LYS A 76 -27.61 25.27 4.17
CA LYS A 76 -27.29 25.41 5.61
C LYS A 76 -26.37 26.60 5.90
N GLU A 77 -26.09 27.42 4.90
CA GLU A 77 -25.28 28.65 4.97
C GLU A 77 -23.78 28.40 5.32
N PHE A 78 -23.27 27.20 5.25
CA PHE A 78 -21.84 26.90 5.42
C PHE A 78 -21.02 27.16 4.16
N ALA A 79 -21.66 27.29 3.00
CA ALA A 79 -20.99 27.60 1.74
C ALA A 79 -21.62 28.84 1.09
N TYR A 80 -20.86 29.53 0.25
CA TYR A 80 -21.26 30.70 -0.49
C TYR A 80 -20.65 30.74 -1.88
N GLU A 81 -21.31 31.49 -2.77
CA GLU A 81 -20.80 31.76 -4.12
C GLU A 81 -20.03 33.09 -4.14
N SER A 82 -18.91 33.08 -4.86
CA SER A 82 -18.10 34.26 -5.16
C SER A 82 -17.37 34.09 -6.49
N GLU A 83 -17.61 35.00 -7.43
CA GLU A 83 -16.99 35.05 -8.78
C GLU A 83 -17.07 33.70 -9.51
N GLY A 84 -18.23 33.02 -9.41
CA GLY A 84 -18.47 31.72 -10.04
C GLY A 84 -17.86 30.52 -9.29
N ASN A 85 -17.12 30.76 -8.20
CA ASN A 85 -16.63 29.72 -7.31
C ASN A 85 -17.61 29.48 -6.17
N ILE A 86 -17.71 28.22 -5.70
CA ILE A 86 -18.41 27.91 -4.45
C ILE A 86 -17.36 27.57 -3.40
N LEU A 87 -17.44 28.29 -2.27
CA LEU A 87 -16.47 28.19 -1.19
C LEU A 87 -17.14 27.76 0.13
N PHE A 88 -16.42 26.97 0.90
CA PHE A 88 -16.79 26.67 2.28
C PHE A 88 -16.32 27.81 3.20
N SER A 89 -17.17 28.25 4.11
CA SER A 89 -16.85 29.27 5.10
C SER A 89 -16.37 28.65 6.40
N THR A 90 -15.07 28.59 6.59
CA THR A 90 -14.44 27.92 7.75
C THR A 90 -14.83 28.52 9.07
N LYS A 91 -15.02 29.85 9.14
CA LYS A 91 -15.46 30.58 10.34
C LYS A 91 -16.86 30.23 10.83
N LYS A 92 -17.68 29.60 9.97
CA LYS A 92 -19.04 29.16 10.37
C LYS A 92 -19.04 27.78 11.05
N PHE A 93 -17.93 27.05 11.00
CA PHE A 93 -17.77 25.78 11.69
C PHE A 93 -16.90 25.94 12.93
N ASP A 94 -17.51 26.17 14.07
CA ASP A 94 -16.84 26.44 15.34
C ASP A 94 -15.82 25.38 15.78
N LYS A 95 -15.96 24.15 15.26
CA LYS A 95 -15.06 23.02 15.55
C LYS A 95 -13.92 22.88 14.57
N TYR A 96 -13.72 23.83 13.65
CA TYR A 96 -12.61 23.75 12.68
C TYR A 96 -11.25 23.75 13.40
N GLY A 97 -10.38 22.82 13.03
CA GLY A 97 -9.11 22.59 13.70
C GLY A 97 -9.13 21.51 14.79
N LYS A 98 -10.27 20.83 14.99
CA LYS A 98 -10.42 19.81 16.04
C LYS A 98 -9.55 18.57 15.84
N LEU A 99 -9.23 18.18 14.59
CA LEU A 99 -8.37 17.05 14.26
C LEU A 99 -6.89 17.42 14.41
N SER A 100 -6.49 18.55 13.86
CA SER A 100 -5.11 19.04 13.91
C SER A 100 -4.70 19.56 15.29
N GLY A 101 -5.66 19.86 16.15
CA GLY A 101 -5.44 20.46 17.48
C GLY A 101 -4.94 21.90 17.40
N LYS A 102 -5.02 22.55 16.25
CA LYS A 102 -4.51 23.91 16.01
C LYS A 102 -5.67 24.91 15.89
N LYS A 103 -5.42 26.14 16.33
CA LYS A 103 -6.35 27.23 16.09
C LYS A 103 -6.30 27.66 14.62
N LEU A 104 -7.43 28.13 14.09
CA LEU A 104 -7.53 28.57 12.70
C LEU A 104 -6.47 29.63 12.34
N GLU A 105 -6.19 30.56 13.24
CA GLU A 105 -5.19 31.61 13.07
C GLU A 105 -3.77 31.07 12.90
N ASP A 106 -3.40 30.04 13.69
CA ASP A 106 -2.10 29.36 13.59
C ASP A 106 -1.99 28.53 12.31
N LEU A 107 -3.11 27.96 11.86
CA LEU A 107 -3.19 27.16 10.64
C LEU A 107 -3.00 28.04 9.39
N ILE A 108 -3.60 29.23 9.38
CA ILE A 108 -3.45 30.21 8.30
C ILE A 108 -2.00 30.73 8.24
N ALA A 109 -1.38 31.04 9.38
CA ALA A 109 -0.01 31.55 9.45
C ALA A 109 1.04 30.51 9.00
N GLY A 110 0.75 29.22 9.15
CA GLY A 110 1.66 28.13 8.78
C GLY A 110 1.41 27.48 7.41
N ALA A 111 0.27 27.75 6.80
CA ALA A 111 -0.08 27.21 5.49
C ALA A 111 0.34 28.19 4.37
N ARG A 112 0.75 27.66 3.21
CA ARG A 112 0.77 28.45 1.97
C ARG A 112 -0.69 28.65 1.54
N VAL A 113 -1.36 29.64 2.17
CA VAL A 113 -2.71 30.05 1.77
C VAL A 113 -2.56 30.94 0.57
N GLU A 114 -2.98 30.47 -0.59
CA GLU A 114 -3.13 31.34 -1.76
C GLU A 114 -4.23 32.35 -1.44
N THR A 115 -3.84 33.61 -1.30
CA THR A 115 -4.78 34.72 -1.12
C THR A 115 -5.43 35.00 -2.47
N GLU A 116 -6.57 34.38 -2.70
CA GLU A 116 -7.38 34.64 -3.89
C GLU A 116 -8.44 35.70 -3.52
N ASP A 117 -8.55 36.73 -4.33
CA ASP A 117 -9.41 37.92 -4.05
C ASP A 117 -10.90 37.58 -3.91
N PHE A 118 -11.34 36.45 -4.46
CA PHE A 118 -12.71 35.98 -4.35
C PHE A 118 -13.07 35.34 -3.00
N LYS A 119 -12.11 35.08 -2.10
CA LYS A 119 -12.35 34.50 -0.77
C LYS A 119 -12.78 35.61 0.22
N LYS A 120 -13.85 35.36 0.99
CA LYS A 120 -14.24 36.23 2.10
C LYS A 120 -13.29 36.18 3.27
N ASP A 121 -12.69 35.02 3.49
CA ASP A 121 -11.63 34.77 4.45
C ASP A 121 -10.51 33.92 3.83
N PRO A 122 -9.24 34.20 4.12
CA PRO A 122 -8.13 33.42 3.56
C PRO A 122 -8.19 31.93 3.88
N SER A 123 -8.86 31.55 4.98
CA SER A 123 -9.02 30.14 5.38
C SER A 123 -10.11 29.39 4.60
N ASP A 124 -11.00 30.12 3.91
CA ASP A 124 -12.06 29.49 3.12
C ASP A 124 -11.47 28.68 1.97
N PHE A 125 -12.11 27.57 1.64
CA PHE A 125 -11.59 26.67 0.61
C PHE A 125 -12.64 26.34 -0.46
N VAL A 126 -12.16 26.03 -1.65
CA VAL A 126 -13.01 25.79 -2.82
C VAL A 126 -13.71 24.45 -2.73
N LEU A 127 -15.02 24.46 -2.96
CA LEU A 127 -15.87 23.27 -3.13
C LEU A 127 -16.15 22.99 -4.61
N TRP A 128 -16.32 24.04 -5.42
CA TRP A 128 -16.56 23.99 -6.85
C TRP A 128 -15.92 25.21 -7.51
N LYS A 129 -15.27 25.00 -8.66
CA LYS A 129 -14.66 26.10 -9.42
C LYS A 129 -14.96 25.98 -10.90
N PRO A 130 -15.09 27.11 -11.63
CA PRO A 130 -15.23 27.14 -13.06
C PRO A 130 -14.05 26.43 -13.74
N SER A 131 -14.30 25.64 -14.78
CA SER A 131 -13.24 25.11 -15.62
C SER A 131 -12.88 26.06 -16.74
N LYS A 132 -11.62 26.08 -17.11
CA LYS A 132 -11.12 26.83 -18.25
C LYS A 132 -11.34 26.01 -19.55
N ASP A 133 -11.19 26.66 -20.70
CA ASP A 133 -11.25 25.99 -21.98
C ASP A 133 -10.19 24.88 -22.06
N GLY A 134 -10.62 23.67 -22.44
CA GLY A 134 -9.75 22.49 -22.52
C GLY A 134 -9.55 21.72 -21.21
N GLU A 135 -10.06 22.21 -20.07
CA GLU A 135 -10.06 21.45 -18.83
C GLU A 135 -11.30 20.55 -18.71
N PRO A 136 -11.21 19.43 -17.98
CA PRO A 136 -12.39 18.62 -17.62
C PRO A 136 -13.47 19.49 -16.96
N GLN A 137 -14.73 19.30 -17.35
CA GLN A 137 -15.83 20.11 -16.84
C GLN A 137 -17.12 19.31 -16.76
N TRP A 138 -17.92 19.62 -15.76
CA TRP A 138 -19.25 19.01 -15.54
C TRP A 138 -20.29 20.10 -15.31
N ASP A 139 -21.53 19.80 -15.66
CA ASP A 139 -22.65 20.68 -15.42
C ASP A 139 -22.97 20.75 -13.92
N SER A 140 -23.23 21.95 -13.41
CA SER A 140 -23.69 22.19 -12.05
C SER A 140 -24.70 23.34 -12.03
N PRO A 141 -25.44 23.54 -10.92
CA PRO A 141 -26.31 24.70 -10.76
C PRO A 141 -25.58 26.05 -10.82
N TRP A 142 -24.27 26.05 -10.64
CA TRP A 142 -23.41 27.25 -10.64
C TRP A 142 -22.65 27.46 -11.94
N GLY A 143 -22.97 26.64 -12.94
CA GLY A 143 -22.32 26.66 -14.25
C GLY A 143 -21.38 25.47 -14.44
N LYS A 144 -20.76 25.41 -15.61
CA LYS A 144 -19.77 24.39 -15.93
C LYS A 144 -18.49 24.58 -15.12
N GLY A 145 -18.01 23.49 -14.53
CA GLY A 145 -16.83 23.54 -13.65
C GLY A 145 -16.39 22.16 -13.17
N ARG A 146 -15.60 22.15 -12.13
CA ARG A 146 -15.04 20.97 -11.50
C ARG A 146 -15.00 21.09 -9.98
N PRO A 147 -14.98 19.94 -9.25
CA PRO A 147 -14.92 19.96 -7.80
C PRO A 147 -13.58 20.49 -7.27
N GLY A 148 -13.61 21.00 -6.05
CA GLY A 148 -12.42 21.17 -5.24
C GLY A 148 -11.94 19.81 -4.72
N TRP A 149 -10.66 19.68 -4.42
CA TRP A 149 -10.05 18.40 -4.00
C TRP A 149 -10.66 17.77 -2.76
N HIS A 150 -11.13 18.57 -1.80
CA HIS A 150 -11.60 18.05 -0.50
C HIS A 150 -13.03 17.49 -0.54
N ILE A 151 -13.88 17.96 -1.44
CA ILE A 151 -15.29 17.53 -1.51
C ILE A 151 -15.41 16.11 -2.10
N GLU A 152 -14.43 15.67 -2.87
CA GLU A 152 -14.37 14.35 -3.50
C GLU A 152 -14.47 13.25 -2.44
N CYS A 153 -13.55 13.25 -1.48
CA CYS A 153 -13.50 12.24 -0.43
C CYS A 153 -14.72 12.29 0.50
N SER A 154 -15.20 13.48 0.83
CA SER A 154 -16.42 13.65 1.64
C SER A 154 -17.65 13.05 0.96
N ALA A 155 -17.84 13.30 -0.33
CA ALA A 155 -18.98 12.79 -1.08
C ALA A 155 -18.89 11.27 -1.31
N MET A 156 -17.71 10.77 -1.69
CA MET A 156 -17.49 9.34 -1.92
C MET A 156 -17.61 8.52 -0.64
N SER A 157 -17.03 8.97 0.48
CA SER A 157 -17.18 8.27 1.76
C SER A 157 -18.64 8.27 2.24
N ASN A 158 -19.36 9.37 2.09
CA ASN A 158 -20.79 9.41 2.41
C ASN A 158 -21.59 8.39 1.61
N LYS A 159 -21.34 8.26 0.31
CA LYS A 159 -22.04 7.33 -0.57
C LYS A 159 -21.84 5.86 -0.17
N TYR A 160 -20.63 5.47 0.18
CA TYR A 160 -20.29 4.07 0.40
C TYR A 160 -20.26 3.65 1.87
N LEU A 161 -20.04 4.59 2.79
CA LEU A 161 -19.87 4.33 4.23
C LEU A 161 -20.94 5.02 5.08
N GLY A 162 -21.73 5.94 4.51
CA GLY A 162 -22.75 6.71 5.23
C GLY A 162 -22.19 7.96 5.89
N ASN A 163 -23.02 8.62 6.71
CA ASN A 163 -22.68 9.91 7.35
C ASN A 163 -21.59 9.77 8.41
N ASN A 164 -21.57 8.63 9.11
CA ASN A 164 -20.61 8.29 10.15
C ASN A 164 -20.06 6.89 9.89
N PHE A 165 -18.76 6.73 9.96
CA PHE A 165 -18.09 5.44 9.79
C PHE A 165 -16.93 5.25 10.79
N ASP A 166 -16.37 4.04 10.84
CA ASP A 166 -15.47 3.68 11.91
C ASP A 166 -14.10 4.35 11.76
N ILE A 167 -13.41 4.17 10.63
CA ILE A 167 -12.00 4.54 10.48
C ILE A 167 -11.79 5.34 9.20
N HIS A 168 -11.15 6.51 9.31
CA HIS A 168 -10.62 7.29 8.20
C HIS A 168 -9.09 7.33 8.29
N GLY A 169 -8.42 7.08 7.18
CA GLY A 169 -6.97 7.00 7.15
C GLY A 169 -6.32 7.75 6.00
N GLY A 170 -5.06 8.13 6.19
CA GLY A 170 -4.24 8.75 5.16
C GLY A 170 -2.84 9.09 5.65
N GLY A 171 -2.10 9.86 4.85
CA GLY A 171 -0.79 10.38 5.23
C GLY A 171 -0.90 11.44 6.31
N GLN A 172 0.13 11.59 7.11
CA GLN A 172 0.20 12.62 8.16
C GLN A 172 0.11 14.04 7.60
N ASP A 173 0.51 14.26 6.35
CA ASP A 173 0.38 15.51 5.61
C ASP A 173 -1.07 15.86 5.25
N LEU A 174 -1.96 14.89 5.24
CA LEU A 174 -3.38 15.10 4.97
C LEU A 174 -4.17 15.56 6.20
N ILE A 175 -3.64 15.46 7.42
CA ILE A 175 -4.32 15.93 8.63
C ILE A 175 -4.82 17.35 8.43
N PHE A 176 -3.97 18.23 7.90
CA PHE A 176 -4.30 19.59 7.55
C PHE A 176 -3.68 20.00 6.20
N PRO A 177 -4.47 20.60 5.29
CA PRO A 177 -5.88 21.01 5.47
C PRO A 177 -6.91 19.94 5.08
N HIS A 178 -6.51 18.84 4.40
CA HIS A 178 -7.41 17.93 3.68
C HIS A 178 -8.48 17.30 4.59
N HIS A 179 -8.06 16.52 5.58
CA HIS A 179 -8.98 15.82 6.48
C HIS A 179 -9.78 16.78 7.38
N GLU A 180 -9.18 17.90 7.78
CA GLU A 180 -9.90 18.93 8.52
C GLU A 180 -11.04 19.52 7.67
N ASN A 181 -10.79 19.74 6.36
CA ASN A 181 -11.78 20.21 5.41
C ASN A 181 -12.88 19.15 5.15
N GLU A 182 -12.51 17.87 5.07
CA GLU A 182 -13.49 16.79 4.94
C GLU A 182 -14.43 16.72 6.15
N ILE A 183 -13.88 16.85 7.36
CA ILE A 183 -14.67 16.94 8.60
C ILE A 183 -15.65 18.09 8.51
N ALA A 184 -15.18 19.29 8.15
CA ALA A 184 -16.02 20.48 8.06
C ALA A 184 -17.15 20.29 7.06
N GLN A 185 -16.85 19.76 5.86
CA GLN A 185 -17.84 19.48 4.83
C GLN A 185 -18.89 18.47 5.31
N SER A 186 -18.45 17.32 5.78
CA SER A 186 -19.33 16.21 6.11
C SER A 186 -20.18 16.50 7.34
N GLU A 187 -19.59 17.02 8.42
CA GLU A 187 -20.33 17.33 9.65
C GLU A 187 -21.32 18.50 9.47
N CYS A 188 -20.96 19.50 8.68
CA CYS A 188 -21.91 20.58 8.35
C CYS A 188 -23.01 20.10 7.40
N ALA A 189 -22.69 19.23 6.43
CA ALA A 189 -23.69 18.70 5.49
C ALA A 189 -24.70 17.76 6.18
N HIS A 190 -24.25 16.92 7.11
CA HIS A 190 -25.07 15.83 7.68
C HIS A 190 -25.45 16.05 9.15
N GLY A 191 -24.67 16.79 9.94
CA GLY A 191 -24.93 17.05 11.37
C GLY A 191 -24.47 15.89 12.27
N GLU A 192 -23.69 14.96 11.77
CA GLU A 192 -23.15 13.79 12.46
C GLU A 192 -21.62 13.83 12.46
N ILE A 193 -20.98 13.12 13.40
CA ILE A 193 -19.52 12.96 13.42
C ILE A 193 -19.10 12.19 12.14
N PHE A 194 -18.11 12.69 11.43
CA PHE A 194 -17.68 12.13 10.16
C PHE A 194 -17.03 10.74 10.32
N SER A 195 -15.99 10.65 11.15
CA SER A 195 -15.32 9.37 11.44
C SER A 195 -14.99 9.24 12.92
N ASN A 196 -15.08 8.00 13.44
CA ASN A 196 -14.85 7.72 14.86
C ASN A 196 -13.36 7.61 15.20
N TYR A 197 -12.54 7.06 14.28
CA TYR A 197 -11.10 6.88 14.46
C TYR A 197 -10.34 7.43 13.26
N TRP A 198 -9.18 8.04 13.56
CA TRP A 198 -8.29 8.60 12.55
C TRP A 198 -6.95 7.88 12.60
N VAL A 199 -6.50 7.37 11.45
CA VAL A 199 -5.24 6.65 11.30
C VAL A 199 -4.36 7.39 10.30
N HIS A 200 -3.20 7.87 10.78
CA HIS A 200 -2.25 8.61 9.94
C HIS A 200 -0.89 7.94 9.95
N ASN A 201 -0.38 7.62 8.76
CA ASN A 201 0.96 7.09 8.60
C ASN A 201 2.01 8.20 8.46
N GLY A 202 3.20 7.91 8.98
CA GLY A 202 4.36 8.79 8.88
C GLY A 202 4.87 8.96 7.44
N PHE A 203 5.80 9.89 7.26
CA PHE A 203 6.42 10.15 5.96
C PHE A 203 7.43 9.07 5.58
N VAL A 204 7.71 8.96 4.29
CA VAL A 204 8.85 8.19 3.78
C VAL A 204 10.04 9.14 3.57
N THR A 205 11.17 8.78 4.14
CA THR A 205 12.47 9.40 3.88
C THR A 205 13.36 8.42 3.12
N VAL A 206 14.31 8.91 2.36
CA VAL A 206 15.29 8.10 1.63
C VAL A 206 16.67 8.52 2.07
N GLU A 207 17.44 7.57 2.61
CA GLU A 207 18.77 7.83 3.18
C GLU A 207 18.77 9.03 4.16
N GLY A 208 17.73 9.12 5.01
CA GLY A 208 17.56 10.18 6.00
C GLY A 208 17.02 11.51 5.46
N ASN A 209 16.87 11.67 4.16
CA ASN A 209 16.36 12.89 3.53
C ASN A 209 14.89 12.73 3.15
N LYS A 210 14.13 13.81 3.12
CA LYS A 210 12.74 13.78 2.64
C LYS A 210 12.71 13.25 1.20
N MET A 211 11.86 12.25 0.93
CA MET A 211 11.61 11.79 -0.43
C MET A 211 10.90 12.88 -1.22
N ALA A 212 11.50 13.41 -2.27
CA ALA A 212 10.90 14.40 -3.15
C ALA A 212 11.42 14.26 -4.57
N LYS A 213 10.54 14.51 -5.56
CA LYS A 213 10.94 14.51 -6.99
C LYS A 213 12.02 15.56 -7.27
N SER A 214 11.95 16.72 -6.62
CA SER A 214 12.94 17.79 -6.73
C SER A 214 14.33 17.43 -6.22
N GLU A 215 14.43 16.48 -5.30
CA GLU A 215 15.69 15.99 -4.72
C GLU A 215 16.30 14.85 -5.54
N GLY A 216 15.58 14.32 -6.53
CA GLY A 216 16.05 13.20 -7.37
C GLY A 216 16.19 11.86 -6.60
N ASN A 217 15.69 11.79 -5.36
CA ASN A 217 15.77 10.61 -4.49
C ASN A 217 14.47 9.80 -4.44
N PHE A 218 13.57 10.01 -5.40
CA PHE A 218 12.29 9.33 -5.47
C PHE A 218 12.47 7.87 -5.89
N VAL A 219 12.03 6.93 -5.05
CA VAL A 219 12.11 5.49 -5.29
C VAL A 219 10.70 4.92 -5.43
N THR A 220 10.44 4.26 -6.55
CA THR A 220 9.15 3.58 -6.80
C THR A 220 9.26 2.08 -6.56
N VAL A 221 8.13 1.42 -6.26
CA VAL A 221 8.06 -0.05 -6.18
C VAL A 221 8.49 -0.66 -7.52
N ASN A 222 8.07 -0.06 -8.64
CA ASN A 222 8.44 -0.52 -9.97
C ASN A 222 9.97 -0.56 -10.21
N GLN A 223 10.73 0.42 -9.69
CA GLN A 223 12.20 0.41 -9.78
C GLN A 223 12.87 -0.68 -8.91
N LEU A 224 12.14 -1.19 -7.91
CA LEU A 224 12.65 -2.23 -7.02
C LEU A 224 12.32 -3.64 -7.50
N LYS A 225 11.33 -3.82 -8.38
CA LYS A 225 10.85 -5.13 -8.86
C LYS A 225 11.96 -6.00 -9.46
N ASP A 226 12.95 -5.41 -10.12
CA ASP A 226 14.07 -6.14 -10.74
C ASP A 226 15.14 -6.61 -9.73
N ARG A 227 15.11 -6.07 -8.50
CA ARG A 227 16.14 -6.30 -7.47
C ARG A 227 15.63 -6.97 -6.21
N TYR A 228 14.36 -6.81 -5.90
CA TYR A 228 13.73 -7.30 -4.68
C TYR A 228 12.33 -7.83 -4.93
N GLN A 229 12.04 -8.99 -4.37
CA GLN A 229 10.68 -9.55 -4.35
C GLN A 229 9.74 -8.70 -3.51
N GLY A 230 8.45 -8.73 -3.82
CA GLY A 230 7.43 -7.88 -3.16
C GLY A 230 7.38 -8.03 -1.64
N GLU A 231 7.54 -9.25 -1.12
CA GLU A 231 7.59 -9.48 0.33
C GLU A 231 8.81 -8.84 1.01
N VAL A 232 9.94 -8.65 0.32
CA VAL A 232 11.09 -7.91 0.87
C VAL A 232 10.72 -6.46 1.09
N ILE A 233 10.08 -5.84 0.09
CA ILE A 233 9.59 -4.47 0.16
C ILE A 233 8.57 -4.34 1.31
N ARG A 234 7.60 -5.27 1.36
CA ARG A 234 6.58 -5.34 2.41
C ARG A 234 7.20 -5.45 3.81
N LEU A 235 8.11 -6.39 4.03
CA LEU A 235 8.77 -6.57 5.32
C LEU A 235 9.54 -5.31 5.72
N THR A 236 10.26 -4.67 4.78
CA THR A 236 10.99 -3.43 5.04
C THR A 236 10.06 -2.33 5.56
N MET A 237 8.87 -2.19 4.98
CA MET A 237 7.86 -1.25 5.48
C MET A 237 7.36 -1.61 6.88
N MET A 238 7.14 -2.90 7.15
CA MET A 238 6.59 -3.40 8.40
C MET A 238 7.56 -3.38 9.58
N LEU A 239 8.87 -3.25 9.33
CA LEU A 239 9.89 -3.10 10.38
C LEU A 239 9.85 -1.74 11.05
N THR A 240 9.11 -0.77 10.49
CA THR A 240 8.86 0.53 11.10
C THR A 240 7.38 0.64 11.48
N HIS A 241 7.08 1.17 12.67
CA HIS A 241 5.69 1.43 13.05
C HIS A 241 5.09 2.48 12.12
N TYR A 242 3.88 2.27 11.62
CA TYR A 242 3.28 3.10 10.59
C TYR A 242 3.17 4.60 10.94
N ARG A 243 3.10 4.95 12.23
CA ARG A 243 3.09 6.36 12.70
C ARG A 243 4.46 7.02 12.65
N GLN A 244 5.53 6.24 12.54
CA GLN A 244 6.89 6.78 12.52
C GLN A 244 7.35 7.04 11.09
N PRO A 245 8.27 7.99 10.87
CA PRO A 245 8.90 8.13 9.58
C PRO A 245 9.62 6.85 9.15
N LEU A 246 9.29 6.35 7.97
CA LEU A 246 9.96 5.21 7.37
C LEU A 246 11.22 5.68 6.63
N ASN A 247 12.39 5.32 7.13
CA ASN A 247 13.64 5.60 6.42
C ASN A 247 13.95 4.47 5.42
N TRP A 248 13.75 4.75 4.16
CA TRP A 248 14.00 3.83 3.07
C TRP A 248 15.48 3.81 2.72
N THR A 249 16.14 2.67 2.94
CA THR A 249 17.56 2.49 2.65
C THR A 249 17.81 1.15 1.96
N GLU A 250 18.87 1.09 1.17
CA GLU A 250 19.32 -0.16 0.55
C GLU A 250 19.73 -1.22 1.60
N GLU A 251 20.23 -0.77 2.76
CA GLU A 251 20.62 -1.65 3.86
C GLU A 251 19.40 -2.35 4.48
N ASN A 252 18.32 -1.59 4.73
CA ASN A 252 17.07 -2.14 5.27
C ASN A 252 16.44 -3.17 4.34
N LEU A 253 16.49 -2.96 3.02
CA LEU A 253 16.04 -3.93 2.03
C LEU A 253 16.88 -5.22 2.07
N LYS A 254 18.20 -5.10 2.12
CA LYS A 254 19.11 -6.26 2.24
C LYS A 254 18.90 -7.03 3.53
N GLU A 255 18.62 -6.34 4.64
CA GLU A 255 18.34 -6.97 5.92
C GLU A 255 17.00 -7.73 5.88
N SER A 256 15.95 -7.11 5.35
CA SER A 256 14.65 -7.76 5.14
C SER A 256 14.78 -9.00 4.26
N LYS A 257 15.56 -8.91 3.17
CA LYS A 257 15.82 -10.05 2.30
C LYS A 257 16.52 -11.20 3.06
N LYS A 258 17.54 -10.91 3.86
CA LYS A 258 18.24 -11.94 4.67
C LYS A 258 17.29 -12.63 5.66
N ILE A 259 16.36 -11.90 6.25
CA ILE A 259 15.36 -12.47 7.15
C ILE A 259 14.49 -13.47 6.39
N LEU A 260 13.91 -13.04 5.27
CA LEU A 260 13.02 -13.88 4.47
C LEU A 260 13.77 -15.07 3.84
N ASP A 261 14.97 -14.87 3.29
CA ASP A 261 15.81 -15.96 2.76
C ASP A 261 16.06 -17.04 3.82
N LYS A 262 16.29 -16.64 5.07
CA LYS A 262 16.48 -17.58 6.18
C LYS A 262 15.18 -18.35 6.50
N TRP A 263 14.04 -17.69 6.48
CA TRP A 263 12.75 -18.31 6.75
C TRP A 263 12.35 -19.26 5.62
N TYR A 264 12.43 -18.81 4.37
CA TYR A 264 12.15 -19.64 3.21
C TYR A 264 13.13 -20.82 3.05
N GLY A 265 14.42 -20.56 3.34
CA GLY A 265 15.44 -21.61 3.34
C GLY A 265 15.16 -22.72 4.37
N PHE A 266 14.65 -22.36 5.56
CA PHE A 266 14.23 -23.37 6.54
C PHE A 266 13.01 -24.16 6.05
N ILE A 267 11.95 -23.46 5.61
CA ILE A 267 10.72 -24.11 5.13
C ILE A 267 10.98 -25.03 3.93
N SER A 268 11.90 -24.67 3.03
CA SER A 268 12.27 -25.49 1.87
C SER A 268 12.92 -26.85 2.26
N THR A 269 13.38 -27.00 3.50
CA THR A 269 13.96 -28.28 4.01
C THR A 269 12.90 -29.21 4.61
N LEU A 270 11.67 -28.80 4.75
CA LEU A 270 10.58 -29.60 5.30
C LEU A 270 10.03 -30.54 4.24
N GLU A 271 9.69 -31.78 4.64
CA GLU A 271 9.16 -32.79 3.72
C GLU A 271 7.75 -32.47 3.22
N THR A 272 6.93 -31.83 4.05
CA THR A 272 5.61 -31.36 3.68
C THR A 272 5.39 -29.94 4.21
N ASN A 273 4.63 -29.14 3.48
CA ASN A 273 4.17 -27.84 3.90
C ASN A 273 2.69 -27.86 4.32
N ASP A 274 2.14 -29.06 4.57
CA ASP A 274 0.76 -29.22 5.01
C ASP A 274 0.61 -28.72 6.45
N LEU A 275 -0.27 -27.74 6.65
CA LEU A 275 -0.57 -27.18 7.96
C LEU A 275 -1.63 -28.04 8.67
N ASN A 276 -1.33 -28.49 9.88
CA ASN A 276 -2.26 -29.25 10.71
C ASN A 276 -3.18 -28.35 11.56
N SER A 277 -2.80 -27.09 11.75
CA SER A 277 -3.54 -26.08 12.51
C SER A 277 -3.70 -24.80 11.69
N LYS A 278 -4.67 -23.97 12.08
CA LYS A 278 -4.87 -22.60 11.57
C LYS A 278 -4.65 -21.55 12.66
N ASP A 279 -4.02 -21.92 13.75
CA ASP A 279 -3.83 -21.05 14.90
C ASP A 279 -2.82 -19.92 14.57
N ILE A 280 -3.13 -18.72 15.03
CA ILE A 280 -2.28 -17.56 14.96
C ILE A 280 -1.73 -17.25 16.35
N SER A 281 -0.47 -16.89 16.45
CA SER A 281 0.17 -16.56 17.73
C SER A 281 -0.53 -15.41 18.46
N ASN A 282 -0.86 -15.65 19.73
CA ASN A 282 -1.41 -14.62 20.60
C ASN A 282 -0.46 -13.42 20.78
N GLU A 283 0.87 -13.62 20.73
CA GLU A 283 1.84 -12.54 20.84
C GLU A 283 1.79 -11.66 19.57
N VAL A 284 1.64 -12.26 18.39
CA VAL A 284 1.46 -11.52 17.13
C VAL A 284 0.13 -10.75 17.16
N LEU A 285 -0.98 -11.39 17.53
CA LEU A 285 -2.29 -10.73 17.61
C LEU A 285 -2.29 -9.57 18.63
N LYS A 286 -1.70 -9.74 19.81
CA LYS A 286 -1.58 -8.67 20.81
C LYS A 286 -0.81 -7.47 20.28
N SER A 287 0.28 -7.72 19.54
CA SER A 287 1.06 -6.65 18.90
C SER A 287 0.23 -5.86 17.88
N LEU A 288 -0.60 -6.56 17.10
CA LEU A 288 -1.47 -5.91 16.12
C LEU A 288 -2.66 -5.18 16.77
N TYR A 289 -3.16 -5.64 17.91
CA TYR A 289 -4.18 -4.94 18.69
C TYR A 289 -3.63 -3.69 19.40
N ASP A 290 -2.32 -3.61 19.58
CA ASP A 290 -1.63 -2.44 20.12
C ASP A 290 -1.21 -1.51 18.96
N ASP A 291 -2.19 -0.80 18.40
CA ASP A 291 -2.02 0.21 17.35
C ASP A 291 -1.26 -0.33 16.10
N ILE A 292 -1.58 -1.56 15.69
CA ILE A 292 -0.98 -2.20 14.50
C ILE A 292 0.57 -2.21 14.60
N ASN A 293 1.11 -2.58 15.75
CA ASN A 293 2.55 -2.61 16.01
C ASN A 293 3.24 -3.75 15.26
N THR A 294 3.44 -3.55 13.95
CA THR A 294 4.07 -4.55 13.07
C THR A 294 5.52 -4.87 13.46
N PRO A 295 6.37 -3.92 13.93
CA PRO A 295 7.71 -4.25 14.42
C PRO A 295 7.68 -5.28 15.56
N GLN A 296 6.76 -5.12 16.51
CA GLN A 296 6.62 -6.05 17.61
C GLN A 296 6.04 -7.41 17.15
N ALA A 297 5.11 -7.40 16.20
CA ALA A 297 4.60 -8.64 15.60
C ALA A 297 5.72 -9.43 14.88
N ILE A 298 6.61 -8.75 14.17
CA ILE A 298 7.78 -9.36 13.52
C ILE A 298 8.77 -9.91 14.56
N ALA A 299 8.98 -9.19 15.66
CA ALA A 299 9.82 -9.68 16.77
C ALA A 299 9.22 -10.97 17.39
N ALA A 300 7.89 -11.05 17.52
CA ALA A 300 7.21 -12.27 17.96
C ALA A 300 7.40 -13.42 16.94
N LEU A 301 7.32 -13.16 15.62
CA LEU A 301 7.62 -14.17 14.60
C LEU A 301 9.06 -14.70 14.71
N HIS A 302 10.04 -13.83 14.92
CA HIS A 302 11.43 -14.25 15.14
C HIS A 302 11.58 -15.19 16.34
N LYS A 303 10.80 -14.99 17.41
CA LYS A 303 10.81 -15.84 18.60
C LYS A 303 10.22 -17.22 18.26
N ILE A 304 9.06 -17.26 17.63
CA ILE A 304 8.41 -18.52 17.22
C ILE A 304 9.33 -19.28 16.24
N PHE A 305 9.94 -18.60 15.29
CA PHE A 305 10.86 -19.22 14.33
C PHE A 305 12.07 -19.92 14.99
N LYS A 306 12.53 -19.47 16.14
CA LYS A 306 13.58 -20.18 16.89
C LYS A 306 13.12 -21.53 17.39
N ASP A 307 11.85 -21.62 17.79
CA ASP A 307 11.26 -22.84 18.33
C ASP A 307 10.98 -23.87 17.21
N CYS A 308 10.84 -23.42 15.94
CA CYS A 308 10.68 -24.31 14.79
C CYS A 308 11.89 -25.21 14.51
N LYS A 309 13.09 -24.87 15.01
CA LYS A 309 14.34 -25.62 14.75
C LYS A 309 14.34 -27.05 15.31
N ASP A 310 13.54 -27.30 16.34
CA ASP A 310 13.40 -28.60 16.94
C ASP A 310 12.42 -29.52 16.18
N SER A 311 12.00 -29.09 14.95
CA SER A 311 11.10 -29.78 14.03
C SER A 311 9.73 -30.12 14.66
N ASP A 312 9.30 -29.33 15.65
CA ASP A 312 7.95 -29.44 16.19
C ASP A 312 6.94 -28.86 15.20
N GLN A 313 6.08 -29.72 14.65
CA GLN A 313 5.09 -29.34 13.65
C GLN A 313 4.16 -28.23 14.14
N ASN A 314 3.80 -28.21 15.42
CA ASN A 314 2.92 -27.16 15.98
C ASN A 314 3.59 -25.79 15.93
N SER A 315 4.89 -25.71 16.23
CA SER A 315 5.66 -24.45 16.13
C SER A 315 5.80 -23.98 14.68
N ILE A 316 5.97 -24.92 13.73
CA ILE A 316 6.03 -24.62 12.31
C ILE A 316 4.68 -24.07 11.81
N ASP A 317 3.58 -24.73 12.15
CA ASP A 317 2.23 -24.30 11.79
C ASP A 317 1.93 -22.91 12.38
N LEU A 318 2.25 -22.71 13.66
CA LEU A 318 2.04 -21.43 14.33
C LEU A 318 2.85 -20.30 13.68
N PHE A 319 4.10 -20.58 13.30
CA PHE A 319 4.95 -19.60 12.60
C PHE A 319 4.37 -19.25 11.23
N LEU A 320 4.07 -20.25 10.40
CA LEU A 320 3.58 -20.04 9.03
C LEU A 320 2.23 -19.32 9.04
N ASN A 321 1.26 -19.78 9.83
CA ASN A 321 -0.04 -19.13 9.93
C ASN A 321 0.08 -17.67 10.39
N SER A 322 0.94 -17.40 11.38
CA SER A 322 1.15 -16.05 11.90
C SER A 322 1.85 -15.13 10.90
N ALA A 323 2.82 -15.66 10.13
CA ALA A 323 3.51 -14.92 9.07
C ALA A 323 2.56 -14.62 7.90
N GLN A 324 1.79 -15.62 7.45
CA GLN A 324 0.81 -15.47 6.38
C GLN A 324 -0.32 -14.52 6.76
N PHE A 325 -0.73 -14.50 8.03
CA PHE A 325 -1.75 -13.57 8.53
C PHE A 325 -1.37 -12.10 8.33
N ILE A 326 -0.09 -11.77 8.39
CA ILE A 326 0.42 -10.43 8.12
C ILE A 326 0.95 -10.25 6.67
N GLY A 327 0.72 -11.25 5.83
CA GLY A 327 1.05 -11.20 4.40
C GLY A 327 2.51 -11.49 4.08
N LEU A 328 3.21 -12.29 4.91
CA LEU A 328 4.55 -12.80 4.67
C LEU A 328 4.51 -14.32 4.48
N MET A 329 5.54 -14.90 3.87
CA MET A 329 5.67 -16.34 3.63
C MET A 329 4.56 -16.93 2.73
N ASN A 330 4.09 -16.16 1.75
CA ASN A 330 3.04 -16.57 0.81
C ASN A 330 3.59 -17.15 -0.51
N ASN A 331 4.90 -17.02 -0.76
CA ASN A 331 5.51 -17.52 -1.98
C ASN A 331 5.92 -19.00 -1.84
N ASN A 332 6.06 -19.68 -2.98
CA ASN A 332 6.66 -21.01 -3.01
C ASN A 332 8.14 -20.91 -2.60
N PRO A 333 8.63 -21.73 -1.63
CA PRO A 333 10.02 -21.65 -1.16
C PRO A 333 11.05 -21.88 -2.25
N SER A 334 10.81 -22.79 -3.22
CA SER A 334 11.77 -23.05 -4.29
C SER A 334 11.79 -21.89 -5.30
N GLU A 335 10.66 -21.30 -5.63
CA GLU A 335 10.58 -20.10 -6.48
C GLU A 335 11.28 -18.91 -5.81
N TRP A 336 11.07 -18.74 -4.50
CA TRP A 336 11.75 -17.71 -3.72
C TRP A 336 13.28 -17.82 -3.80
N LEU A 337 13.82 -19.00 -3.54
CA LEU A 337 15.27 -19.25 -3.49
C LEU A 337 15.94 -19.17 -4.87
N ASN A 338 15.17 -19.35 -5.94
CA ASN A 338 15.65 -19.26 -7.32
C ASN A 338 15.34 -17.93 -8.00
N TRP A 339 14.69 -17.01 -7.31
CA TRP A 339 14.31 -15.72 -7.87
C TRP A 339 15.54 -14.89 -8.30
N GLY A 340 15.47 -14.28 -9.48
CA GLY A 340 16.55 -13.44 -10.03
C GLY A 340 17.77 -14.22 -10.54
N LYS A 341 17.72 -15.55 -10.47
CA LYS A 341 18.73 -16.38 -11.08
C LYS A 341 18.25 -16.68 -12.51
N GLU A 342 18.97 -16.19 -13.51
CA GLU A 342 18.66 -16.54 -14.89
C GLU A 342 18.73 -18.07 -15.04
N SER A 343 17.60 -18.70 -15.25
CA SER A 343 17.55 -20.08 -15.67
C SER A 343 17.89 -20.15 -17.18
N SER A 344 19.18 -20.07 -17.51
CA SER A 344 19.67 -20.57 -18.81
C SER A 344 19.50 -22.09 -18.92
N ILE A 345 18.82 -22.70 -17.96
CA ILE A 345 18.71 -24.14 -17.78
C ILE A 345 17.35 -24.56 -18.30
N ASN A 346 17.38 -25.39 -19.30
CA ASN A 346 16.21 -26.15 -19.73
C ASN A 346 15.88 -27.16 -18.61
N GLU A 347 14.82 -26.87 -17.83
CA GLU A 347 14.37 -27.69 -16.69
C GLU A 347 14.14 -29.17 -17.11
N GLU A 348 13.60 -29.38 -18.30
CA GLU A 348 13.38 -30.71 -18.86
C GLU A 348 14.71 -31.44 -19.06
N GLN A 349 15.76 -30.77 -19.53
CA GLN A 349 17.09 -31.34 -19.63
C GLN A 349 17.73 -31.61 -18.27
N LEU A 350 17.48 -30.79 -17.29
CA LEU A 350 17.97 -30.97 -15.92
C LEU A 350 17.31 -32.17 -15.26
N GLU A 351 15.99 -32.32 -15.34
CA GLU A 351 15.26 -33.47 -14.80
C GLU A 351 15.76 -34.77 -15.42
N ILE A 352 16.00 -34.82 -16.74
CA ILE A 352 16.60 -35.98 -17.42
C ILE A 352 18.00 -36.28 -16.88
N LEU A 353 18.81 -35.26 -16.58
CA LEU A 353 20.16 -35.49 -16.02
C LEU A 353 20.09 -35.98 -14.57
N ILE A 354 19.19 -35.46 -13.76
CA ILE A 354 18.97 -35.91 -12.37
C ILE A 354 18.51 -37.37 -12.38
N GLN A 355 17.53 -37.71 -13.20
CA GLN A 355 17.05 -39.08 -13.33
C GLN A 355 18.15 -40.06 -13.75
N LYS A 356 18.95 -39.73 -14.78
CA LYS A 356 20.08 -40.53 -15.21
C LYS A 356 21.14 -40.72 -14.12
N ARG A 357 21.40 -39.68 -13.32
CA ARG A 357 22.32 -39.78 -12.18
C ARG A 357 21.80 -40.74 -11.13
N ASP A 358 20.50 -40.62 -10.79
CA ASP A 358 19.89 -41.46 -9.76
C ASP A 358 19.78 -42.95 -10.23
N GLU A 359 19.50 -43.18 -11.50
CA GLU A 359 19.59 -44.51 -12.13
C GLU A 359 21.01 -45.08 -12.02
N ALA A 360 22.03 -44.30 -12.39
CA ALA A 360 23.44 -44.73 -12.28
C ALA A 360 23.84 -45.05 -10.84
N ARG A 361 23.36 -44.28 -9.85
CA ARG A 361 23.59 -44.58 -8.42
C ARG A 361 22.90 -45.86 -7.98
N SER A 362 21.66 -46.10 -8.41
CA SER A 362 20.92 -47.32 -8.09
C SER A 362 21.57 -48.58 -8.66
N GLU A 363 22.24 -48.46 -9.80
CA GLU A 363 22.97 -49.52 -10.44
C GLU A 363 24.42 -49.68 -9.91
N GLY A 364 24.85 -48.87 -8.95
CA GLY A 364 26.20 -48.91 -8.39
C GLY A 364 27.29 -48.29 -9.27
N LYS A 365 26.91 -47.57 -10.34
CA LYS A 365 27.81 -46.91 -11.31
C LYS A 365 28.22 -45.51 -10.82
N TYR A 366 28.92 -45.46 -9.70
CA TYR A 366 29.23 -44.19 -9.01
C TYR A 366 30.08 -43.23 -9.84
N GLU A 367 31.03 -43.72 -10.65
CA GLU A 367 31.84 -42.88 -11.54
C GLU A 367 30.99 -42.14 -12.61
N GLU A 368 29.94 -42.80 -13.12
CA GLU A 368 29.01 -42.19 -14.08
C GLU A 368 28.11 -41.16 -13.39
N ALA A 369 27.60 -41.48 -12.21
CA ALA A 369 26.81 -40.55 -11.39
C ALA A 369 27.60 -39.28 -11.04
N ASP A 370 28.89 -39.39 -10.69
CA ASP A 370 29.76 -38.26 -10.38
C ASP A 370 30.06 -37.41 -11.63
N LYS A 371 30.22 -38.02 -12.81
CA LYS A 371 30.35 -37.28 -14.06
C LYS A 371 29.09 -36.48 -14.41
N ILE A 372 27.91 -37.06 -14.16
CA ILE A 372 26.64 -36.37 -14.39
C ILE A 372 26.48 -35.23 -13.36
N ARG A 373 26.84 -35.48 -12.10
CA ARG A 373 26.84 -34.42 -11.06
C ARG A 373 27.75 -33.26 -11.44
N GLY A 374 28.96 -33.52 -11.90
CA GLY A 374 29.88 -32.48 -12.36
C GLY A 374 29.35 -31.68 -13.55
N LYS A 375 28.60 -32.31 -14.47
CA LYS A 375 27.93 -31.60 -15.56
C LYS A 375 26.86 -30.66 -15.02
N ILE A 376 26.03 -31.10 -14.08
CA ILE A 376 24.97 -30.30 -13.44
C ILE A 376 25.59 -29.15 -12.64
N GLU A 377 26.69 -29.40 -11.92
CA GLU A 377 27.41 -28.35 -11.17
C GLU A 377 28.04 -27.29 -12.10
N ASN A 378 28.51 -27.69 -13.29
CA ASN A 378 29.01 -26.77 -14.32
C ASN A 378 27.90 -25.94 -14.98
N MET A 379 26.64 -26.37 -14.88
CA MET A 379 25.45 -25.59 -15.25
C MET A 379 25.05 -24.58 -14.18
N GLY A 380 25.83 -24.45 -13.10
CA GLY A 380 25.51 -23.52 -12.00
C GLY A 380 24.50 -24.06 -11.01
N ILE A 381 24.30 -25.39 -10.95
CA ILE A 381 23.31 -26.02 -10.06
C ILE A 381 24.04 -26.78 -8.95
N ILE A 382 23.47 -26.72 -7.75
CA ILE A 382 23.87 -27.52 -6.59
C ILE A 382 22.81 -28.59 -6.37
N LEU A 383 23.23 -29.88 -6.35
CA LEU A 383 22.37 -30.99 -5.99
C LEU A 383 22.46 -31.27 -4.48
N GLU A 384 21.33 -31.44 -3.85
CA GLU A 384 21.19 -31.80 -2.43
C GLU A 384 20.45 -33.15 -2.34
N ASP A 385 21.16 -34.17 -1.84
CA ASP A 385 20.59 -35.52 -1.64
C ASP A 385 20.15 -35.67 -0.19
N LYS A 386 18.86 -35.88 0.05
CA LYS A 386 18.30 -36.16 1.38
C LYS A 386 17.27 -37.29 1.29
N ASP A 387 17.41 -38.29 2.14
CA ASP A 387 16.44 -39.38 2.30
C ASP A 387 16.06 -40.10 0.99
N GLY A 388 17.05 -40.26 0.10
CA GLY A 388 16.85 -40.94 -1.18
C GLY A 388 16.22 -40.10 -2.29
N LYS A 389 15.97 -38.82 -2.02
CA LYS A 389 15.50 -37.83 -3.02
C LYS A 389 16.58 -36.82 -3.34
N THR A 390 16.69 -36.47 -4.60
CA THR A 390 17.58 -35.41 -5.07
C THR A 390 16.76 -34.14 -5.26
N SER A 391 17.13 -33.07 -4.59
CA SER A 391 16.67 -31.73 -4.83
C SER A 391 17.79 -30.86 -5.41
N TRP A 392 17.44 -29.73 -5.99
CA TRP A 392 18.44 -28.86 -6.60
C TRP A 392 18.15 -27.38 -6.35
N ARG A 393 19.20 -26.57 -6.38
CA ARG A 393 19.13 -25.12 -6.40
C ARG A 393 20.25 -24.54 -7.27
N LEU A 394 20.04 -23.31 -7.72
CA LEU A 394 21.09 -22.56 -8.44
C LEU A 394 22.17 -22.09 -7.44
N LYS A 395 23.43 -22.04 -7.92
CA LYS A 395 24.60 -21.57 -7.13
C LYS A 395 24.42 -20.14 -6.65
#